data_6f9f585887115e41ff52e8de7e86d081
#
_entry.id   6f9f585887115e41ff52e8de7e86d081
#
_cell.length_a   1.000
_cell.length_b   1.000
_cell.length_c   1.000
_cell.angle_alpha   90.00
_cell.angle_beta   90.00
_cell.angle_gamma   90.00
#
_symmetry.space_group_name_H-M   'P 1'
#
loop_
_entity.id
_entity.type
_entity.pdbx_description
1 polymer ?
#
loop_
_entity_poly.entity_id
_entity_poly.type
_entity_poly.pdbx_seq_one_letter_code
_entity_poly.pdbx_strand_id
1 'polypeptide(L)'
;MKRVKSKIFLIFFLTQILLVNLIQAQETIDVGKTGWDVKRPVMAAACECGCPWGELGDFIKEAMRPYGYSVLLCRNCNRSYGPRLVSEHDFPPPLDEINLKDGVTERINARVDFGVTSSALLSAAYNKAPAGKKPFRNLRLIAKIEDPFYFLIAAKKESGLKDFARIKQEHLPVRIMGADGNMMTILKYYGISTDDVKAWGGKMGISVEEALKGDFDIVVGFLASPALNPESSYWTTLSQKFDLYFIELPDDLLRLIAQQNVDAEFIEVHQSLLKGVDRRIKTLGRSGESIFARDDMPEQAAYDLTKAIDKNHGALKWFIRVYTYDPNTVWQNFGVPLHPSAEKYYREVGYLKNGN
;
A
#
# COMPACT_ATOMS: atom_id res chain seq x y z
N MET A 1 -24.73 1.06 63.13
CA MET A 1 -23.90 0.51 62.06
C MET A 1 -24.34 0.80 60.59
N LYS A 2 -25.52 1.33 60.31
CA LYS A 2 -25.99 1.58 58.88
C LYS A 2 -25.50 2.90 58.25
N ARG A 3 -25.06 3.90 58.98
CA ARG A 3 -24.65 5.22 58.44
C ARG A 3 -23.18 5.29 57.96
N VAL A 4 -22.31 4.38 58.38
CA VAL A 4 -20.89 4.40 57.97
C VAL A 4 -20.70 3.75 56.57
N LYS A 5 -21.49 2.70 56.23
CA LYS A 5 -21.40 2.05 54.91
C LYS A 5 -21.80 2.97 53.71
N SER A 6 -22.72 3.90 53.95
CA SER A 6 -23.17 4.83 52.91
C SER A 6 -22.13 5.90 52.55
N LYS A 7 -21.32 6.37 53.51
CA LYS A 7 -20.28 7.35 53.25
C LYS A 7 -19.07 6.78 52.50
N ILE A 8 -18.71 5.53 52.78
CA ILE A 8 -17.60 4.85 52.11
C ILE A 8 -17.96 4.58 50.63
N PHE A 9 -19.21 4.23 50.35
CA PHE A 9 -19.67 3.99 48.97
C PHE A 9 -19.72 5.28 48.13
N LEU A 10 -20.07 6.39 48.77
CA LEU A 10 -20.10 7.71 48.07
C LEU A 10 -18.70 8.23 47.74
N ILE A 11 -17.72 8.00 48.63
CA ILE A 11 -16.32 8.39 48.41
C ILE A 11 -15.71 7.53 47.30
N PHE A 12 -16.00 6.25 47.22
CA PHE A 12 -15.52 5.36 46.16
C PHE A 12 -16.12 5.72 44.79
N PHE A 13 -17.37 6.13 44.75
CA PHE A 13 -18.04 6.55 43.51
C PHE A 13 -17.53 7.91 43.03
N LEU A 14 -17.25 8.85 43.93
CA LEU A 14 -16.67 10.15 43.58
C LEU A 14 -15.20 10.04 43.12
N THR A 15 -14.41 9.13 43.69
CA THR A 15 -13.05 8.85 43.23
C THR A 15 -13.01 8.18 41.85
N GLN A 16 -13.96 7.29 41.54
CA GLN A 16 -14.07 6.71 40.19
C GLN A 16 -14.52 7.74 39.17
N ILE A 17 -15.44 8.63 39.46
CA ILE A 17 -15.86 9.71 38.57
C ILE A 17 -14.72 10.73 38.34
N LEU A 18 -13.91 11.00 39.34
CA LEU A 18 -12.72 11.85 39.22
C LEU A 18 -11.60 11.17 38.38
N LEU A 19 -11.41 9.85 38.54
CA LEU A 19 -10.46 9.09 37.73
C LEU A 19 -10.90 8.96 36.27
N VAL A 20 -12.18 8.79 36.01
CA VAL A 20 -12.73 8.73 34.63
C VAL A 20 -12.62 10.10 33.97
N ASN A 21 -12.84 11.20 34.69
CA ASN A 21 -12.67 12.54 34.12
C ASN A 21 -11.19 12.96 33.95
N LEU A 22 -10.25 12.33 34.67
CA LEU A 22 -8.81 12.55 34.45
C LEU A 22 -8.27 11.76 33.24
N ILE A 23 -8.95 10.67 32.83
CA ILE A 23 -8.57 9.90 31.64
C ILE A 23 -9.16 10.53 30.37
N GLN A 24 -10.15 11.41 30.48
CA GLN A 24 -10.75 12.15 29.36
C GLN A 24 -10.23 13.59 29.19
N ALA A 25 -9.12 13.96 29.81
CA ALA A 25 -8.40 15.15 29.38
C ALA A 25 -7.81 14.84 28.00
N GLN A 26 -8.60 15.04 26.93
CA GLN A 26 -8.09 15.17 25.58
C GLN A 26 -7.00 16.24 25.63
N GLU A 27 -5.74 15.82 25.57
CA GLU A 27 -4.66 16.72 25.24
C GLU A 27 -4.94 17.25 23.83
N THR A 28 -5.50 18.43 23.74
CA THR A 28 -5.53 19.19 22.49
C THR A 28 -4.10 19.43 22.09
N ILE A 29 -3.67 18.75 21.01
CA ILE A 29 -2.36 18.97 20.44
C ILE A 29 -2.36 20.36 19.84
N ASP A 30 -1.72 21.29 20.51
CA ASP A 30 -1.35 22.57 19.90
C ASP A 30 -0.16 22.29 18.97
N VAL A 31 -0.46 21.89 17.75
CA VAL A 31 0.54 21.80 16.67
C VAL A 31 0.80 23.24 16.24
N GLY A 32 1.76 23.87 16.89
CA GLY A 32 2.04 25.29 16.79
C GLY A 32 2.07 25.82 15.36
N LYS A 33 1.87 27.12 15.21
CA LYS A 33 1.79 27.90 13.95
C LYS A 33 2.93 27.69 12.93
N THR A 34 3.99 27.00 13.29
CA THR A 34 5.16 26.68 12.45
C THR A 34 5.11 25.30 11.77
N GLY A 35 4.12 24.47 12.09
CA GLY A 35 3.83 23.29 11.33
C GLY A 35 4.55 21.98 11.72
N TRP A 36 5.61 22.02 12.51
CA TRP A 36 6.27 20.80 12.99
C TRP A 36 6.17 20.66 14.51
N ASP A 37 5.30 19.77 14.99
CA ASP A 37 5.55 19.19 16.32
C ASP A 37 6.54 18.05 16.14
N VAL A 38 7.82 18.34 16.36
CA VAL A 38 8.93 17.41 16.16
C VAL A 38 8.73 16.10 16.93
N LYS A 39 7.97 16.12 18.02
CA LYS A 39 7.73 14.94 18.86
C LYS A 39 6.45 14.17 18.50
N ARG A 40 5.54 14.81 17.78
CA ARG A 40 4.25 14.24 17.37
C ARG A 40 4.01 14.40 15.85
N PRO A 41 4.90 13.89 15.00
CA PRO A 41 4.76 14.03 13.55
C PRO A 41 3.53 13.29 13.06
N VAL A 42 2.90 13.83 12.00
CA VAL A 42 1.72 13.25 11.36
C VAL A 42 2.13 12.50 10.11
N MET A 43 1.78 11.23 10.04
CA MET A 43 2.04 10.38 8.89
C MET A 43 0.79 10.18 8.05
N ALA A 44 0.88 10.51 6.76
CA ALA A 44 -0.09 10.04 5.79
C ALA A 44 0.06 8.52 5.62
N ALA A 45 -0.77 7.78 6.29
CA ALA A 45 -0.94 6.35 6.10
C ALA A 45 -2.26 6.11 5.37
N ALA A 46 -2.38 5.00 4.64
CA ALA A 46 -3.66 4.68 4.05
C ALA A 46 -4.44 3.78 4.99
N CYS A 47 -5.74 3.85 4.81
CA CYS A 47 -6.72 2.86 5.19
C CYS A 47 -6.57 2.23 6.59
N GLU A 48 -7.68 1.74 7.06
CA GLU A 48 -7.80 0.99 8.32
C GLU A 48 -7.21 -0.43 8.23
N CYS A 49 -7.44 -1.24 9.24
CA CYS A 49 -6.94 -2.61 9.39
C CYS A 49 -6.96 -3.43 8.08
N GLY A 50 -5.87 -4.15 7.84
CA GLY A 50 -5.71 -5.03 6.67
C GLY A 50 -5.23 -4.34 5.40
N CYS A 51 -5.00 -3.04 5.44
CA CYS A 51 -4.35 -2.32 4.36
C CYS A 51 -2.85 -2.25 4.60
N PRO A 52 -2.03 -2.60 3.60
CA PRO A 52 -0.58 -2.64 3.74
C PRO A 52 0.02 -1.35 4.25
N TRP A 53 -0.49 -0.23 3.77
CA TRP A 53 0.02 1.08 4.16
C TRP A 53 -0.38 1.48 5.58
N GLY A 54 -1.55 1.02 6.05
CA GLY A 54 -1.95 1.15 7.44
C GLY A 54 -1.02 0.38 8.38
N GLU A 55 -0.66 -0.84 8.00
CA GLU A 55 0.28 -1.68 8.76
C GLU A 55 1.69 -1.06 8.82
N LEU A 56 2.19 -0.49 7.72
CA LEU A 56 3.44 0.26 7.72
C LEU A 56 3.36 1.49 8.62
N GLY A 57 2.21 2.17 8.66
CA GLY A 57 1.98 3.27 9.59
C GLY A 57 2.08 2.83 11.05
N ASP A 58 1.39 1.74 11.41
CA ASP A 58 1.46 1.16 12.76
C ASP A 58 2.88 0.73 13.12
N PHE A 59 3.58 0.09 12.20
CA PHE A 59 5.00 -0.28 12.39
C PHE A 59 5.87 0.93 12.68
N ILE A 60 5.76 2.00 11.90
CA ILE A 60 6.56 3.22 12.08
C ILE A 60 6.22 3.89 13.42
N LYS A 61 4.93 3.98 13.75
CA LYS A 61 4.49 4.53 15.04
C LYS A 61 5.18 3.81 16.21
N GLU A 62 5.18 2.48 16.21
CA GLU A 62 5.81 1.69 17.26
C GLU A 62 7.35 1.76 17.20
N ALA A 63 7.96 1.72 16.02
CA ALA A 63 9.41 1.80 15.85
C ALA A 63 9.99 3.14 16.29
N MET A 64 9.23 4.24 16.16
CA MET A 64 9.66 5.59 16.54
C MET A 64 9.49 5.89 18.04
N ARG A 65 8.65 5.12 18.76
CA ARG A 65 8.36 5.34 20.19
C ARG A 65 9.63 5.36 21.07
N PRO A 66 10.60 4.42 20.92
CA PRO A 66 11.82 4.41 21.74
C PRO A 66 12.71 5.65 21.52
N TYR A 67 12.52 6.36 20.42
CA TYR A 67 13.24 7.61 20.10
C TYR A 67 12.50 8.84 20.64
N GLY A 68 11.41 8.64 21.38
CA GLY A 68 10.63 9.71 22.01
C GLY A 68 9.62 10.40 21.10
N TYR A 69 9.23 9.74 19.99
CA TYR A 69 8.22 10.24 19.06
C TYR A 69 6.86 9.59 19.32
N SER A 70 5.80 10.37 19.20
CA SER A 70 4.42 9.94 19.21
C SER A 70 3.82 10.19 17.83
N VAL A 71 4.06 9.27 16.88
CA VAL A 71 3.57 9.41 15.50
C VAL A 71 2.06 9.29 15.46
N LEU A 72 1.40 10.26 14.84
CA LEU A 72 -0.04 10.27 14.57
C LEU A 72 -0.30 9.76 13.16
N LEU A 73 -1.28 8.88 13.00
CA LEU A 73 -1.58 8.26 11.72
C LEU A 73 -2.85 8.85 11.11
N CYS A 74 -2.70 9.58 10.01
CA CYS A 74 -3.83 9.95 9.17
C CYS A 74 -4.17 8.79 8.23
N ARG A 75 -5.07 7.91 8.64
CA ARG A 75 -5.37 6.66 7.93
C ARG A 75 -6.08 6.83 6.61
N ASN A 76 -6.77 7.95 6.39
CA ASN A 76 -7.47 8.22 5.13
C ASN A 76 -6.72 9.20 4.21
N CYS A 77 -5.47 9.55 4.55
CA CYS A 77 -4.65 10.56 3.88
C CYS A 77 -3.73 9.98 2.82
N ASN A 78 -4.09 8.91 2.15
CA ASN A 78 -3.15 8.26 1.25
C ASN A 78 -3.62 8.14 -0.21
N ARG A 79 -2.94 7.28 -0.96
CA ARG A 79 -3.05 7.04 -2.40
C ARG A 79 -2.57 8.27 -3.17
N SER A 80 -3.33 8.71 -4.14
CA SER A 80 -2.97 9.86 -4.97
C SER A 80 -2.84 11.18 -4.21
N TYR A 81 -3.36 11.26 -2.98
CA TYR A 81 -3.28 12.45 -2.14
C TYR A 81 -2.03 12.51 -1.27
N GLY A 82 -1.49 11.38 -0.83
CA GLY A 82 -0.38 11.33 0.12
C GLY A 82 0.81 12.20 -0.27
N PRO A 83 1.39 12.06 -1.47
CA PRO A 83 2.50 12.90 -1.92
C PRO A 83 2.17 14.40 -1.94
N ARG A 84 0.93 14.76 -2.34
CA ARG A 84 0.48 16.15 -2.33
C ARG A 84 0.39 16.70 -0.92
N LEU A 85 -0.24 15.96 -0.01
CA LEU A 85 -0.42 16.40 1.37
C LEU A 85 0.90 16.65 2.08
N VAL A 86 1.84 15.73 1.90
CA VAL A 86 3.19 15.89 2.45
C VAL A 86 3.90 17.08 1.79
N SER A 87 3.86 17.20 0.46
CA SER A 87 4.51 18.29 -0.27
C SER A 87 3.95 19.66 0.06
N GLU A 88 2.62 19.80 0.08
CA GLU A 88 1.93 21.05 0.39
C GLU A 88 1.86 21.29 1.90
N HIS A 89 2.22 20.29 2.71
CA HIS A 89 2.14 20.31 4.18
C HIS A 89 0.73 20.71 4.63
N ASP A 90 -0.25 20.12 4.01
CA ASP A 90 -1.65 20.50 4.12
C ASP A 90 -2.51 19.29 4.50
N PHE A 91 -3.75 19.55 4.81
CA PHE A 91 -4.77 18.56 5.11
C PHE A 91 -5.89 18.61 4.06
N PRO A 92 -6.33 17.48 3.50
CA PRO A 92 -7.40 17.52 2.52
C PRO A 92 -8.73 17.84 3.21
N PRO A 93 -9.52 18.76 2.66
CA PRO A 93 -10.93 18.85 3.06
C PRO A 93 -11.65 17.54 2.64
N PRO A 94 -12.50 16.97 3.45
CA PRO A 94 -13.02 17.42 4.76
C PRO A 94 -12.33 16.76 5.97
N LEU A 95 -11.13 16.24 5.83
CA LEU A 95 -10.45 15.47 6.87
C LEU A 95 -9.70 16.41 7.82
N ASP A 96 -10.38 16.89 8.83
CA ASP A 96 -9.83 17.62 9.98
C ASP A 96 -9.67 16.72 11.22
N GLU A 97 -9.85 15.39 11.03
CA GLU A 97 -9.79 14.40 12.10
C GLU A 97 -8.84 13.26 11.75
N ILE A 98 -7.98 12.90 12.69
CA ILE A 98 -7.15 11.69 12.62
C ILE A 98 -7.78 10.60 13.47
N ASN A 99 -8.11 9.47 12.83
CA ASN A 99 -8.55 8.28 13.53
C ASN A 99 -7.34 7.53 14.08
N LEU A 100 -7.26 7.44 15.40
CA LEU A 100 -6.26 6.64 16.07
C LEU A 100 -6.76 5.18 16.16
N LYS A 101 -5.81 4.23 16.16
CA LYS A 101 -6.10 2.78 16.17
C LYS A 101 -6.95 2.31 17.35
N ASP A 102 -6.89 3.04 18.45
CA ASP A 102 -7.65 2.79 19.68
C ASP A 102 -9.04 3.41 19.70
N GLY A 103 -9.51 3.89 18.56
CA GLY A 103 -10.85 4.48 18.41
C GLY A 103 -10.95 5.92 18.92
N VAL A 104 -9.85 6.54 19.31
CA VAL A 104 -9.81 7.96 19.63
C VAL A 104 -9.75 8.74 18.33
N THR A 105 -10.73 9.64 18.14
CA THR A 105 -10.71 10.63 17.06
C THR A 105 -10.14 11.92 17.60
N GLU A 106 -9.06 12.38 17.01
CA GLU A 106 -8.42 13.62 17.41
C GLU A 106 -8.58 14.66 16.28
N ARG A 107 -9.11 15.83 16.62
CA ARG A 107 -9.09 16.98 15.71
C ARG A 107 -7.70 17.56 15.67
N ILE A 108 -7.14 17.62 14.48
CA ILE A 108 -5.80 18.15 14.28
C ILE A 108 -5.88 19.26 13.26
N ASN A 109 -5.51 20.45 13.67
CA ASN A 109 -5.09 21.53 12.78
C ASN A 109 -3.68 21.23 12.27
N ALA A 110 -3.38 19.95 12.08
CA ALA A 110 -2.06 19.47 11.83
C ALA A 110 -1.87 19.21 10.34
N ARG A 111 -0.72 19.54 9.91
CA ARG A 111 -0.21 19.29 8.59
C ARG A 111 0.42 17.91 8.54
N VAL A 112 0.30 17.23 7.40
CA VAL A 112 0.93 15.93 7.20
C VAL A 112 2.42 16.14 6.95
N ASP A 113 3.27 15.45 7.71
CA ASP A 113 4.71 15.67 7.74
C ASP A 113 5.47 14.70 6.83
N PHE A 114 5.06 13.44 6.81
CA PHE A 114 5.65 12.40 5.98
C PHE A 114 4.58 11.37 5.61
N GLY A 115 4.90 10.37 4.80
CA GLY A 115 3.91 9.41 4.38
C GLY A 115 4.50 8.15 3.78
N VAL A 116 3.58 7.24 3.40
CA VAL A 116 3.87 6.05 2.62
C VAL A 116 3.02 6.03 1.36
N THR A 117 3.61 5.62 0.26
CA THR A 117 2.92 5.39 -1.02
C THR A 117 3.69 4.42 -1.88
N SER A 118 3.11 3.94 -3.00
CA SER A 118 3.89 3.12 -3.93
C SER A 118 5.05 3.92 -4.53
N SER A 119 6.16 3.23 -4.81
CA SER A 119 7.36 3.86 -5.37
C SER A 119 7.08 4.56 -6.69
N ALA A 120 6.21 3.98 -7.53
CA ALA A 120 5.81 4.58 -8.80
C ALA A 120 4.99 5.86 -8.63
N LEU A 121 4.05 5.89 -7.67
CA LEU A 121 3.29 7.11 -7.34
C LEU A 121 4.19 8.22 -6.81
N LEU A 122 5.14 7.90 -5.94
CA LEU A 122 6.10 8.89 -5.46
C LEU A 122 6.95 9.45 -6.60
N SER A 123 7.47 8.58 -7.46
CA SER A 123 8.24 8.97 -8.64
C SER A 123 7.41 9.84 -9.60
N ALA A 124 6.15 9.46 -9.84
CA ALA A 124 5.24 10.25 -10.66
C ALA A 124 4.97 11.62 -10.05
N ALA A 125 4.69 11.70 -8.76
CA ALA A 125 4.43 12.95 -8.05
C ALA A 125 5.64 13.90 -8.06
N TYR A 126 6.84 13.34 -7.94
CA TYR A 126 8.09 14.09 -7.97
C TYR A 126 8.47 14.56 -9.37
N ASN A 127 8.27 13.73 -10.41
CA ASN A 127 8.77 13.98 -11.75
C ASN A 127 7.74 14.59 -12.72
N LYS A 128 6.45 14.30 -12.51
CA LYS A 128 5.37 14.72 -13.40
C LYS A 128 4.48 15.74 -12.68
N ALA A 129 4.12 16.79 -13.39
CA ALA A 129 3.14 17.74 -12.88
C ALA A 129 1.72 17.14 -12.95
N PRO A 130 0.92 17.15 -11.87
CA PRO A 130 -0.52 16.99 -12.00
C PRO A 130 -1.09 18.06 -12.93
N ALA A 131 -2.21 17.79 -13.57
CA ALA A 131 -2.84 18.74 -14.51
C ALA A 131 -2.96 20.14 -13.86
N GLY A 132 -2.33 21.13 -14.46
CA GLY A 132 -2.33 22.52 -13.99
C GLY A 132 -1.46 22.85 -12.78
N LYS A 133 -0.59 21.92 -12.33
CA LYS A 133 0.31 22.12 -11.18
C LYS A 133 1.78 21.87 -11.53
N LYS A 134 2.66 22.23 -10.60
CA LYS A 134 4.10 21.90 -10.68
C LYS A 134 4.36 20.54 -10.03
N PRO A 135 5.41 19.79 -10.46
CA PRO A 135 5.88 18.60 -9.76
C PRO A 135 6.28 18.92 -8.32
N PHE A 136 6.10 17.96 -7.42
CA PHE A 136 6.41 18.10 -5.99
C PHE A 136 7.90 17.84 -5.71
N ARG A 137 8.76 18.79 -6.10
CA ARG A 137 10.21 18.67 -6.03
C ARG A 137 10.82 18.75 -4.63
N ASN A 138 10.02 19.10 -3.63
CA ASN A 138 10.39 19.10 -2.21
C ASN A 138 10.22 17.74 -1.52
N LEU A 139 9.78 16.69 -2.23
CA LEU A 139 9.69 15.36 -1.67
C LEU A 139 11.08 14.68 -1.64
N ARG A 140 11.30 13.87 -0.61
CA ARG A 140 12.53 13.10 -0.38
C ARG A 140 12.19 11.69 0.07
N LEU A 141 12.91 10.70 -0.45
CA LEU A 141 12.81 9.32 -0.01
C LEU A 141 13.47 9.14 1.35
N ILE A 142 12.79 8.47 2.26
CA ILE A 142 13.34 7.98 3.53
C ILE A 142 13.77 6.53 3.37
N ALA A 143 12.86 5.66 2.93
CA ALA A 143 13.13 4.24 2.72
C ALA A 143 12.23 3.66 1.65
N LYS A 144 12.75 2.73 0.85
CA LYS A 144 11.95 1.83 0.02
C LYS A 144 11.79 0.50 0.73
N ILE A 145 10.56 0.03 0.83
CA ILE A 145 10.23 -1.30 1.35
C ILE A 145 9.70 -2.13 0.20
N GLU A 146 10.29 -3.30 -0.04
CA GLU A 146 9.87 -4.14 -1.14
C GLU A 146 8.59 -4.89 -0.82
N ASP A 147 7.63 -4.80 -1.73
CA ASP A 147 6.34 -5.48 -1.67
C ASP A 147 5.91 -5.82 -3.10
N PRO A 148 6.47 -6.91 -3.67
CA PRO A 148 6.15 -7.30 -5.03
C PRO A 148 4.66 -7.59 -5.18
N PHE A 149 4.06 -6.95 -6.18
CA PHE A 149 2.64 -7.07 -6.49
C PHE A 149 2.49 -7.26 -7.99
N TYR A 150 1.98 -8.41 -8.41
CA TYR A 150 1.97 -8.84 -9.80
C TYR A 150 0.55 -8.87 -10.36
N PHE A 151 0.34 -8.30 -11.53
CA PHE A 151 -0.87 -8.50 -12.30
C PHE A 151 -0.76 -9.82 -13.06
N LEU A 152 -1.62 -10.77 -12.75
CA LEU A 152 -1.60 -12.10 -13.32
C LEU A 152 -2.86 -12.43 -14.10
N ILE A 153 -2.68 -13.21 -15.15
CA ILE A 153 -3.77 -13.78 -15.94
C ILE A 153 -3.43 -15.26 -16.15
N ALA A 154 -4.39 -16.11 -15.87
CA ALA A 154 -4.23 -17.53 -16.14
C ALA A 154 -5.51 -18.13 -16.70
N ALA A 155 -5.37 -19.10 -17.58
CA ALA A 155 -6.46 -19.94 -18.08
C ALA A 155 -6.26 -21.38 -17.63
N LYS A 156 -7.33 -22.13 -17.47
CA LYS A 156 -7.22 -23.58 -17.32
C LYS A 156 -6.58 -24.18 -18.55
N LYS A 157 -5.60 -25.09 -18.38
CA LYS A 157 -4.94 -25.77 -19.53
C LYS A 157 -5.92 -26.55 -20.37
N GLU A 158 -6.94 -27.15 -19.77
CA GLU A 158 -7.98 -27.90 -20.46
C GLU A 158 -8.80 -27.08 -21.45
N SER A 159 -8.92 -25.74 -21.22
CA SER A 159 -9.59 -24.84 -22.17
C SER A 159 -8.78 -24.61 -23.46
N GLY A 160 -7.49 -24.93 -23.44
CA GLY A 160 -6.57 -24.64 -24.53
C GLY A 160 -6.32 -23.18 -24.83
N LEU A 161 -6.78 -22.27 -23.96
CA LEU A 161 -6.61 -20.83 -24.13
C LEU A 161 -5.19 -20.42 -23.77
N LYS A 162 -4.50 -19.81 -24.73
CA LYS A 162 -3.15 -19.25 -24.55
C LYS A 162 -3.10 -17.74 -24.76
N ASP A 163 -4.13 -17.19 -25.39
CA ASP A 163 -4.32 -15.77 -25.64
C ASP A 163 -5.80 -15.41 -25.79
N PHE A 164 -6.12 -14.13 -25.79
CA PHE A 164 -7.49 -13.63 -25.94
C PHE A 164 -7.96 -13.55 -27.41
N ALA A 165 -7.07 -13.56 -28.38
CA ALA A 165 -7.44 -13.47 -29.79
C ALA A 165 -8.31 -14.66 -30.20
N ARG A 166 -7.99 -15.86 -29.69
CA ARG A 166 -8.75 -17.08 -29.94
C ARG A 166 -10.20 -16.97 -29.44
N ILE A 167 -10.45 -16.29 -28.31
CA ILE A 167 -11.79 -16.08 -27.78
C ILE A 167 -12.65 -15.35 -28.81
N LYS A 168 -12.08 -14.29 -29.41
CA LYS A 168 -12.76 -13.51 -30.46
C LYS A 168 -12.99 -14.31 -31.74
N GLN A 169 -11.97 -15.04 -32.19
CA GLN A 169 -12.02 -15.77 -33.46
C GLN A 169 -13.03 -16.92 -33.44
N GLU A 170 -13.11 -17.62 -32.31
CA GLU A 170 -13.93 -18.83 -32.16
C GLU A 170 -15.23 -18.59 -31.41
N HIS A 171 -15.51 -17.34 -30.99
CA HIS A 171 -16.68 -16.95 -30.16
C HIS A 171 -16.85 -17.84 -28.92
N LEU A 172 -15.77 -18.07 -28.20
CA LEU A 172 -15.75 -19.03 -27.09
C LEU A 172 -16.57 -18.54 -25.89
N PRO A 173 -17.39 -19.40 -25.27
CA PRO A 173 -18.20 -19.08 -24.10
C PRO A 173 -17.36 -19.12 -22.82
N VAL A 174 -16.47 -18.14 -22.65
CA VAL A 174 -15.54 -18.11 -21.53
C VAL A 174 -16.14 -17.57 -20.24
N ARG A 175 -15.81 -18.20 -19.12
CA ARG A 175 -16.16 -17.72 -17.77
C ARG A 175 -14.94 -17.06 -17.15
N ILE A 176 -15.05 -15.77 -16.91
CA ILE A 176 -13.91 -14.94 -16.46
C ILE A 176 -14.11 -14.53 -15.02
N MET A 177 -13.19 -14.95 -14.15
CA MET A 177 -13.05 -14.41 -12.81
C MET A 177 -12.29 -13.07 -12.89
N GLY A 178 -12.85 -12.04 -12.25
CA GLY A 178 -12.35 -10.66 -12.36
C GLY A 178 -13.05 -9.88 -13.48
N ALA A 179 -13.39 -8.66 -13.20
CA ALA A 179 -14.06 -7.74 -14.13
C ALA A 179 -13.65 -6.29 -13.87
N ASP A 180 -12.39 -6.09 -13.45
CA ASP A 180 -11.84 -4.76 -13.20
C ASP A 180 -11.51 -4.01 -14.49
N GLY A 181 -11.10 -2.75 -14.35
CA GLY A 181 -10.77 -1.88 -15.47
C GLY A 181 -9.65 -2.44 -16.37
N ASN A 182 -8.72 -3.21 -15.82
CA ASN A 182 -7.64 -3.84 -16.59
C ASN A 182 -8.19 -4.93 -17.50
N MET A 183 -9.10 -5.78 -16.98
CA MET A 183 -9.76 -6.79 -17.77
C MET A 183 -10.58 -6.19 -18.92
N MET A 184 -11.28 -5.08 -18.63
CA MET A 184 -12.04 -4.37 -19.66
C MET A 184 -11.14 -3.80 -20.76
N THR A 185 -9.95 -3.31 -20.38
CA THR A 185 -8.94 -2.83 -21.33
C THR A 185 -8.40 -3.98 -22.21
N ILE A 186 -8.15 -5.15 -21.61
CA ILE A 186 -7.71 -6.35 -22.33
C ILE A 186 -8.77 -6.76 -23.35
N LEU A 187 -10.00 -6.95 -22.93
CA LEU A 187 -11.07 -7.34 -23.84
C LEU A 187 -11.22 -6.36 -25.00
N LYS A 188 -11.22 -5.06 -24.71
CA LYS A 188 -11.31 -3.99 -25.73
C LYS A 188 -10.15 -4.05 -26.71
N TYR A 189 -8.92 -4.33 -26.26
CA TYR A 189 -7.74 -4.46 -27.15
C TYR A 189 -7.94 -5.56 -28.17
N TYR A 190 -8.53 -6.70 -27.78
CA TYR A 190 -8.86 -7.79 -28.69
C TYR A 190 -10.20 -7.62 -29.43
N GLY A 191 -10.86 -6.45 -29.29
CA GLY A 191 -12.13 -6.17 -29.94
C GLY A 191 -13.29 -7.00 -29.38
N ILE A 192 -13.25 -7.36 -28.10
CA ILE A 192 -14.26 -8.11 -27.37
C ILE A 192 -15.01 -7.15 -26.46
N SER A 193 -16.31 -7.10 -26.53
CA SER A 193 -17.17 -6.41 -25.56
C SER A 193 -17.71 -7.40 -24.50
N THR A 194 -18.22 -6.87 -23.42
CA THR A 194 -18.94 -7.66 -22.39
C THR A 194 -20.19 -8.31 -22.98
N ASP A 195 -20.85 -7.63 -23.92
CA ASP A 195 -22.03 -8.15 -24.61
C ASP A 195 -21.66 -9.29 -25.57
N ASP A 196 -20.50 -9.23 -26.22
CA ASP A 196 -19.97 -10.36 -27.01
C ASP A 196 -19.77 -11.60 -26.12
N VAL A 197 -19.08 -11.44 -24.98
CA VAL A 197 -18.86 -12.57 -24.03
C VAL A 197 -20.20 -13.20 -23.63
N LYS A 198 -21.20 -12.37 -23.30
CA LYS A 198 -22.52 -12.83 -22.93
C LYS A 198 -23.26 -13.49 -24.09
N ALA A 199 -23.19 -12.89 -25.28
CA ALA A 199 -23.82 -13.45 -26.50
C ALA A 199 -23.26 -14.80 -26.90
N TRP A 200 -21.98 -15.03 -26.64
CA TRP A 200 -21.32 -16.34 -26.88
C TRP A 200 -21.58 -17.36 -25.76
N GLY A 201 -22.40 -17.01 -24.74
CA GLY A 201 -22.75 -17.88 -23.61
C GLY A 201 -21.73 -17.89 -22.47
N GLY A 202 -20.79 -16.94 -22.50
CA GLY A 202 -19.82 -16.73 -21.43
C GLY A 202 -20.36 -15.94 -20.26
N LYS A 203 -19.54 -15.76 -19.22
CA LYS A 203 -19.88 -15.02 -18.01
C LYS A 203 -18.66 -14.22 -17.51
N MET A 204 -18.89 -12.96 -17.16
CA MET A 204 -17.91 -12.09 -16.50
C MET A 204 -18.20 -11.98 -15.00
N GLY A 205 -17.17 -11.67 -14.22
CA GLY A 205 -17.33 -11.42 -12.79
C GLY A 205 -17.63 -12.67 -11.97
N ILE A 206 -17.06 -13.81 -12.37
CA ILE A 206 -17.08 -15.04 -11.55
C ILE A 206 -16.43 -14.71 -10.21
N SER A 207 -17.08 -15.09 -9.13
CA SER A 207 -16.57 -14.88 -7.77
C SER A 207 -15.39 -15.83 -7.46
N VAL A 208 -14.59 -15.46 -6.45
CA VAL A 208 -13.51 -16.31 -5.95
C VAL A 208 -14.06 -17.69 -5.53
N GLU A 209 -15.23 -17.72 -4.88
CA GLU A 209 -15.85 -18.95 -4.42
C GLU A 209 -16.24 -19.87 -5.59
N GLU A 210 -16.85 -19.34 -6.65
CA GLU A 210 -17.18 -20.07 -7.86
C GLU A 210 -15.90 -20.61 -8.53
N ALA A 211 -14.85 -19.76 -8.64
CA ALA A 211 -13.58 -20.19 -9.22
C ALA A 211 -12.91 -21.31 -8.40
N LEU A 212 -12.93 -21.24 -7.07
CA LEU A 212 -12.41 -22.29 -6.21
C LEU A 212 -13.17 -23.63 -6.33
N LYS A 213 -14.43 -23.59 -6.76
CA LYS A 213 -15.22 -24.78 -7.16
C LYS A 213 -14.90 -25.30 -8.56
N GLY A 214 -14.15 -24.53 -9.34
CA GLY A 214 -13.76 -24.87 -10.72
C GLY A 214 -14.63 -24.22 -11.78
N ASP A 215 -15.53 -23.32 -11.41
CA ASP A 215 -16.44 -22.65 -12.33
C ASP A 215 -15.81 -21.40 -12.95
N PHE A 216 -14.70 -21.60 -13.68
CA PHE A 216 -14.01 -20.54 -14.43
C PHE A 216 -13.22 -21.12 -15.58
N ASP A 217 -12.89 -20.31 -16.56
CA ASP A 217 -11.96 -20.63 -17.65
C ASP A 217 -10.72 -19.75 -17.60
N ILE A 218 -10.91 -18.46 -17.21
CA ILE A 218 -9.85 -17.46 -17.07
C ILE A 218 -9.95 -16.81 -15.70
N VAL A 219 -8.80 -16.62 -15.05
CA VAL A 219 -8.64 -15.83 -13.82
C VAL A 219 -7.75 -14.63 -14.11
N VAL A 220 -8.20 -13.46 -13.69
CA VAL A 220 -7.47 -12.19 -13.78
C VAL A 220 -7.42 -11.57 -12.40
N GLY A 221 -6.28 -11.06 -11.98
CA GLY A 221 -6.17 -10.39 -10.71
C GLY A 221 -4.74 -10.12 -10.29
N PHE A 222 -4.61 -9.57 -9.12
CA PHE A 222 -3.32 -9.26 -8.55
C PHE A 222 -2.87 -10.32 -7.55
N LEU A 223 -1.58 -10.64 -7.58
CA LEU A 223 -0.89 -11.44 -6.59
C LEU A 223 0.04 -10.55 -5.79
N ALA A 224 -0.29 -10.32 -4.54
CA ALA A 224 0.66 -9.78 -3.56
C ALA A 224 1.35 -10.94 -2.84
N SER A 225 2.38 -10.69 -2.05
CA SER A 225 3.17 -11.71 -1.34
C SER A 225 2.34 -12.96 -0.98
N PRO A 226 2.60 -14.12 -1.60
CA PRO A 226 1.59 -15.18 -1.76
C PRO A 226 1.19 -15.87 -0.46
N ALA A 227 2.05 -15.82 0.55
CA ALA A 227 1.86 -16.68 1.71
C ALA A 227 0.81 -16.18 2.72
N LEU A 228 0.62 -14.88 2.87
CA LEU A 228 -0.13 -14.32 4.00
C LEU A 228 -1.21 -13.29 3.61
N ASN A 229 -1.30 -12.88 2.35
CA ASN A 229 -2.30 -11.91 1.94
C ASN A 229 -3.64 -12.59 1.61
N PRO A 230 -4.71 -12.38 2.44
CA PRO A 230 -6.02 -12.99 2.20
C PRO A 230 -6.64 -12.60 0.84
N GLU A 231 -6.39 -11.38 0.37
CA GLU A 231 -7.00 -10.84 -0.86
C GLU A 231 -6.51 -11.55 -2.13
N SER A 232 -5.29 -12.10 -2.10
CA SER A 232 -4.66 -12.78 -3.24
C SER A 232 -4.35 -14.26 -3.00
N SER A 233 -4.67 -14.80 -1.83
CA SER A 233 -4.43 -16.21 -1.46
C SER A 233 -5.14 -17.22 -2.37
N TYR A 234 -6.21 -16.81 -3.02
CA TYR A 234 -6.91 -17.61 -4.01
C TYR A 234 -6.00 -18.06 -5.17
N TRP A 235 -5.00 -17.26 -5.56
CA TRP A 235 -4.03 -17.61 -6.58
C TRP A 235 -3.26 -18.89 -6.24
N THR A 236 -2.77 -18.99 -5.00
CA THR A 236 -2.08 -20.18 -4.50
C THR A 236 -3.01 -21.39 -4.54
N THR A 237 -4.24 -21.24 -4.03
CA THR A 237 -5.21 -22.33 -4.03
C THR A 237 -5.60 -22.77 -5.42
N LEU A 238 -5.88 -21.83 -6.33
CA LEU A 238 -6.24 -22.16 -7.73
C LEU A 238 -5.09 -22.84 -8.44
N SER A 239 -3.86 -22.34 -8.30
CA SER A 239 -2.69 -22.94 -8.96
C SER A 239 -2.36 -24.35 -8.45
N GLN A 240 -2.64 -24.65 -7.18
CA GLN A 240 -2.49 -25.98 -6.62
C GLN A 240 -3.57 -26.94 -7.08
N LYS A 241 -4.81 -26.46 -7.17
CA LYS A 241 -5.99 -27.27 -7.46
C LYS A 241 -6.19 -27.55 -8.95
N PHE A 242 -5.84 -26.60 -9.80
CA PHE A 242 -6.05 -26.69 -11.24
C PHE A 242 -4.72 -26.58 -12.01
N ASP A 243 -4.67 -27.20 -13.18
CA ASP A 243 -3.57 -26.98 -14.11
C ASP A 243 -3.82 -25.68 -14.88
N LEU A 244 -3.01 -24.66 -14.57
CA LEU A 244 -3.13 -23.33 -15.13
C LEU A 244 -2.05 -23.09 -16.19
N TYR A 245 -2.41 -22.35 -17.24
CA TYR A 245 -1.51 -21.70 -18.18
C TYR A 245 -1.53 -20.20 -17.91
N PHE A 246 -0.40 -19.63 -17.54
CA PHE A 246 -0.27 -18.19 -17.28
C PHE A 246 -0.05 -17.46 -18.61
N ILE A 247 -0.98 -16.54 -18.90
CA ILE A 247 -1.01 -15.78 -20.16
C ILE A 247 -0.12 -14.56 -20.01
N GLU A 248 0.80 -14.38 -20.95
CA GLU A 248 1.61 -13.19 -21.09
C GLU A 248 0.95 -12.22 -22.07
N LEU A 249 0.78 -10.97 -21.69
CA LEU A 249 0.20 -9.95 -22.55
C LEU A 249 1.25 -9.32 -23.47
N PRO A 250 0.87 -8.89 -24.68
CA PRO A 250 1.74 -8.12 -25.55
C PRO A 250 2.23 -6.82 -24.91
N ASP A 251 3.45 -6.41 -25.22
CA ASP A 251 4.09 -5.22 -24.64
C ASP A 251 3.30 -3.93 -24.88
N ASP A 252 2.63 -3.79 -26.02
CA ASP A 252 1.79 -2.64 -26.36
C ASP A 252 0.51 -2.60 -25.51
N LEU A 253 -0.10 -3.76 -25.25
CA LEU A 253 -1.24 -3.86 -24.34
C LEU A 253 -0.83 -3.60 -22.88
N LEU A 254 0.32 -4.09 -22.43
CA LEU A 254 0.87 -3.75 -21.12
C LEU A 254 1.08 -2.23 -20.99
N ARG A 255 1.62 -1.58 -22.03
CA ARG A 255 1.76 -0.11 -22.05
C ARG A 255 0.42 0.61 -21.98
N LEU A 256 -0.60 0.12 -22.68
CA LEU A 256 -1.95 0.69 -22.63
C LEU A 256 -2.55 0.62 -21.23
N ILE A 257 -2.40 -0.53 -20.55
CA ILE A 257 -2.87 -0.70 -19.17
C ILE A 257 -2.09 0.21 -18.22
N ALA A 258 -0.75 0.31 -18.36
CA ALA A 258 0.09 1.15 -17.53
C ALA A 258 -0.23 2.64 -17.65
N GLN A 259 -0.66 3.11 -18.83
CA GLN A 259 -1.09 4.50 -19.03
C GLN A 259 -2.33 4.87 -18.18
N GLN A 260 -3.17 3.89 -17.85
CA GLN A 260 -4.37 4.08 -17.04
C GLN A 260 -4.10 3.93 -15.53
N ASN A 261 -2.95 3.38 -15.15
CA ASN A 261 -2.58 3.09 -13.77
C ASN A 261 -1.26 3.78 -13.42
N VAL A 262 -1.34 4.89 -12.71
CA VAL A 262 -0.19 5.75 -12.40
C VAL A 262 0.88 5.03 -11.57
N ASP A 263 0.48 4.01 -10.82
CA ASP A 263 1.36 3.22 -9.95
C ASP A 263 1.78 1.86 -10.56
N ALA A 264 1.49 1.64 -11.84
CA ALA A 264 1.92 0.43 -12.53
C ALA A 264 3.38 0.52 -12.98
N GLU A 265 4.14 -0.50 -12.66
CA GLU A 265 5.52 -0.72 -13.08
C GLU A 265 5.60 -1.96 -13.97
N PHE A 266 6.52 -1.96 -14.96
CA PHE A 266 6.85 -3.17 -15.70
C PHE A 266 7.74 -4.05 -14.82
N ILE A 267 7.26 -5.25 -14.52
CA ILE A 267 7.96 -6.23 -13.68
C ILE A 267 7.90 -7.62 -14.31
N GLU A 268 8.67 -8.55 -13.78
CA GLU A 268 8.64 -9.95 -14.19
C GLU A 268 8.18 -10.85 -13.04
N VAL A 269 7.26 -11.75 -13.34
CA VAL A 269 6.94 -12.89 -12.47
C VAL A 269 8.03 -13.93 -12.62
N HIS A 270 8.66 -14.30 -11.51
CA HIS A 270 9.66 -15.36 -11.53
C HIS A 270 9.03 -16.73 -11.75
N GLN A 271 9.72 -17.58 -12.52
CA GLN A 271 9.34 -18.98 -12.64
C GLN A 271 9.20 -19.63 -11.26
N SER A 272 8.28 -20.56 -11.14
CA SER A 272 7.98 -21.27 -9.89
C SER A 272 7.37 -20.44 -8.76
N LEU A 273 7.00 -19.17 -9.00
CA LEU A 273 6.28 -18.35 -8.01
C LEU A 273 4.95 -19.01 -7.61
N LEU A 274 4.26 -19.57 -8.59
CA LEU A 274 3.07 -20.41 -8.43
C LEU A 274 3.23 -21.68 -9.26
N LYS A 275 2.52 -22.77 -8.92
CA LYS A 275 2.43 -23.95 -9.77
C LYS A 275 1.88 -23.56 -11.15
N GLY A 276 2.58 -23.92 -12.20
CA GLY A 276 2.21 -23.59 -13.59
C GLY A 276 2.91 -22.35 -14.16
N VAL A 277 3.59 -21.54 -13.34
CA VAL A 277 4.53 -20.52 -13.83
C VAL A 277 5.85 -21.21 -14.20
N ASP A 278 5.94 -21.65 -15.44
CA ASP A 278 7.06 -22.46 -15.96
C ASP A 278 8.19 -21.64 -16.61
N ARG A 279 7.98 -20.34 -16.73
CA ARG A 279 8.94 -19.36 -17.29
C ARG A 279 8.81 -18.02 -16.59
N ARG A 280 9.73 -17.12 -16.85
CA ARG A 280 9.55 -15.71 -16.51
C ARG A 280 8.45 -15.12 -17.37
N ILE A 281 7.58 -14.29 -16.79
CA ILE A 281 6.43 -13.67 -17.46
C ILE A 281 6.53 -12.18 -17.24
N LYS A 282 6.62 -11.41 -18.31
CA LYS A 282 6.52 -9.97 -18.26
C LYS A 282 5.09 -9.57 -17.90
N THR A 283 4.95 -8.65 -16.98
CA THR A 283 3.66 -8.15 -16.56
C THR A 283 3.76 -6.74 -16.00
N LEU A 284 2.64 -6.26 -15.45
CA LEU A 284 2.58 -5.05 -14.66
C LEU A 284 2.46 -5.39 -13.18
N GLY A 285 2.93 -4.49 -12.34
CA GLY A 285 2.82 -4.63 -10.91
C GLY A 285 3.38 -3.44 -10.17
N ARG A 286 3.84 -3.68 -8.95
CA ARG A 286 4.57 -2.71 -8.13
C ARG A 286 5.77 -3.40 -7.51
N SER A 287 6.90 -2.69 -7.42
CA SER A 287 8.12 -3.24 -6.82
C SER A 287 8.21 -2.97 -5.32
N GLY A 288 7.45 -2.03 -4.79
CA GLY A 288 7.48 -1.72 -3.38
C GLY A 288 6.80 -0.40 -2.99
N GLU A 289 6.85 -0.14 -1.70
CA GLU A 289 6.33 1.04 -1.05
C GLU A 289 7.47 1.98 -0.66
N SER A 290 7.23 3.28 -0.76
CA SER A 290 8.17 4.31 -0.37
C SER A 290 7.67 5.07 0.84
N ILE A 291 8.50 5.13 1.87
CA ILE A 291 8.35 6.06 2.98
C ILE A 291 9.08 7.33 2.59
N PHE A 292 8.41 8.45 2.64
CA PHE A 292 8.89 9.72 2.10
C PHE A 292 8.49 10.91 2.99
N ALA A 293 9.25 11.96 2.91
CA ALA A 293 9.02 13.20 3.66
C ALA A 293 9.28 14.43 2.76
N ARG A 294 9.13 15.63 3.31
CA ARG A 294 9.63 16.86 2.69
C ARG A 294 11.11 17.05 2.99
N ASP A 295 11.78 17.85 2.16
CA ASP A 295 13.18 18.20 2.31
C ASP A 295 13.49 19.08 3.54
N ASP A 296 12.47 19.71 4.12
CA ASP A 296 12.58 20.50 5.37
C ASP A 296 12.17 19.71 6.62
N MET A 297 11.97 18.37 6.52
CA MET A 297 11.81 17.55 7.72
C MET A 297 13.01 17.72 8.63
N PRO A 298 12.82 17.96 9.97
CA PRO A 298 13.94 18.14 10.89
C PRO A 298 14.96 17.00 10.77
N GLU A 299 16.24 17.35 10.61
CA GLU A 299 17.31 16.38 10.33
C GLU A 299 17.33 15.20 11.30
N GLN A 300 17.18 15.49 12.61
CA GLN A 300 17.18 14.45 13.63
C GLN A 300 15.95 13.53 13.49
N ALA A 301 14.77 14.08 13.17
CA ALA A 301 13.57 13.28 12.99
C ALA A 301 13.67 12.34 11.77
N ALA A 302 14.19 12.85 10.66
CA ALA A 302 14.43 12.02 9.46
C ALA A 302 15.51 10.95 9.69
N TYR A 303 16.58 11.28 10.42
CA TYR A 303 17.60 10.32 10.81
C TYR A 303 17.04 9.22 11.72
N ASP A 304 16.31 9.60 12.75
CA ASP A 304 15.71 8.66 13.71
C ASP A 304 14.64 7.79 13.04
N LEU A 305 13.85 8.34 12.11
CA LEU A 305 12.88 7.58 11.32
C LEU A 305 13.59 6.51 10.48
N THR A 306 14.64 6.89 9.76
CA THR A 306 15.42 5.96 8.94
C THR A 306 16.03 4.85 9.80
N LYS A 307 16.64 5.22 10.92
CA LYS A 307 17.25 4.29 11.88
C LYS A 307 16.22 3.38 12.55
N ALA A 308 15.04 3.91 12.90
CA ALA A 308 13.97 3.15 13.51
C ALA A 308 13.44 2.06 12.57
N ILE A 309 13.24 2.38 11.30
CA ILE A 309 12.86 1.41 10.28
C ILE A 309 13.92 0.32 10.14
N ASP A 310 15.18 0.71 9.97
CA ASP A 310 16.30 -0.23 9.82
C ASP A 310 16.43 -1.18 11.01
N LYS A 311 16.41 -0.65 12.23
CA LYS A 311 16.60 -1.47 13.44
C LYS A 311 15.43 -2.41 13.73
N ASN A 312 14.26 -2.14 13.22
CA ASN A 312 13.05 -2.92 13.46
C ASN A 312 12.54 -3.68 12.20
N HIS A 313 13.27 -3.65 11.10
CA HIS A 313 12.83 -4.24 9.83
C HIS A 313 12.47 -5.73 9.91
N GLY A 314 13.01 -6.46 10.87
CA GLY A 314 12.66 -7.86 11.10
C GLY A 314 11.17 -8.11 11.43
N ALA A 315 10.42 -7.08 11.83
CA ALA A 315 8.97 -7.17 12.05
C ALA A 315 8.17 -7.19 10.74
N LEU A 316 8.70 -6.62 9.66
CA LEU A 316 7.99 -6.45 8.38
C LEU A 316 7.54 -7.77 7.75
N LYS A 317 8.31 -8.84 7.96
CA LYS A 317 7.98 -10.19 7.45
C LYS A 317 6.77 -10.85 8.11
N TRP A 318 6.25 -10.28 9.21
CA TRP A 318 5.12 -10.82 9.98
C TRP A 318 3.80 -10.11 9.68
N PHE A 319 3.80 -9.13 8.80
CA PHE A 319 2.58 -8.44 8.41
C PHE A 319 1.71 -9.32 7.50
N ILE A 320 0.44 -8.98 7.36
CA ILE A 320 -0.51 -9.65 6.46
C ILE A 320 0.04 -9.67 5.04
N ARG A 321 0.62 -8.55 4.59
CA ARG A 321 1.45 -8.50 3.40
C ARG A 321 2.91 -8.51 3.83
N VAL A 322 3.65 -9.50 3.37
CA VAL A 322 5.07 -9.63 3.71
C VAL A 322 5.87 -8.55 3.00
N TYR A 323 6.42 -7.66 3.79
CA TYR A 323 7.35 -6.65 3.31
C TYR A 323 8.79 -7.13 3.47
N THR A 324 9.63 -6.79 2.51
CA THR A 324 11.05 -7.08 2.54
C THR A 324 11.85 -5.79 2.65
N TYR A 325 12.72 -5.74 3.64
CA TYR A 325 13.71 -4.69 3.78
C TYR A 325 15.05 -5.23 3.28
N ASP A 326 15.52 -4.70 2.15
CA ASP A 326 16.82 -5.08 1.59
C ASP A 326 17.80 -3.91 1.72
N PRO A 327 18.89 -4.06 2.48
CA PRO A 327 19.96 -3.06 2.60
C PRO A 327 20.55 -2.58 1.27
N ASN A 328 20.48 -3.41 0.22
CA ASN A 328 20.99 -3.05 -1.11
C ASN A 328 20.05 -2.18 -1.92
N THR A 329 18.76 -2.13 -1.58
CA THR A 329 17.74 -1.44 -2.38
C THR A 329 16.94 -0.41 -1.61
N VAL A 330 16.96 -0.43 -0.28
CA VAL A 330 16.15 0.46 0.59
C VAL A 330 16.38 1.96 0.32
N TRP A 331 17.55 2.33 -0.15
CA TRP A 331 17.97 3.68 -0.50
C TRP A 331 17.78 4.04 -1.98
N GLN A 332 17.30 3.13 -2.82
CA GLN A 332 17.10 3.37 -4.25
C GLN A 332 15.98 4.37 -4.49
N ASN A 333 16.32 5.44 -5.20
CA ASN A 333 15.49 6.64 -5.25
C ASN A 333 14.49 6.72 -6.42
N PHE A 334 14.51 5.84 -7.39
CA PHE A 334 13.59 5.89 -8.55
C PHE A 334 13.41 7.28 -9.17
N GLY A 335 14.46 8.11 -9.14
CA GLY A 335 14.40 9.51 -9.56
C GLY A 335 13.91 10.49 -8.49
N VAL A 336 13.62 10.04 -7.28
CA VAL A 336 13.33 10.87 -6.10
C VAL A 336 14.55 10.86 -5.18
N PRO A 337 15.18 12.01 -4.88
CA PRO A 337 16.39 12.03 -4.05
C PRO A 337 16.11 11.57 -2.63
N LEU A 338 17.11 10.96 -1.99
CA LEU A 338 17.06 10.65 -0.57
C LEU A 338 16.97 11.93 0.26
N HIS A 339 16.33 11.83 1.42
CA HIS A 339 16.50 12.86 2.46
C HIS A 339 17.96 12.87 2.93
N PRO A 340 18.61 14.03 3.10
CA PRO A 340 20.02 14.08 3.49
C PRO A 340 20.37 13.28 4.74
N SER A 341 19.47 13.29 5.73
CA SER A 341 19.65 12.52 6.97
C SER A 341 19.46 11.01 6.78
N ALA A 342 18.60 10.58 5.85
CA ALA A 342 18.49 9.18 5.47
C ALA A 342 19.75 8.71 4.73
N GLU A 343 20.24 9.52 3.79
CA GLU A 343 21.49 9.24 3.09
C GLU A 343 22.66 9.13 4.07
N LYS A 344 22.76 10.06 5.03
CA LYS A 344 23.77 10.02 6.10
C LYS A 344 23.72 8.71 6.86
N TYR A 345 22.53 8.30 7.31
CA TYR A 345 22.36 7.05 8.03
C TYR A 345 22.78 5.83 7.20
N TYR A 346 22.34 5.73 5.94
CA TYR A 346 22.71 4.61 5.07
C TYR A 346 24.19 4.54 4.74
N ARG A 347 24.89 5.68 4.68
CA ARG A 347 26.37 5.71 4.59
C ARG A 347 27.03 5.24 5.87
N GLU A 348 26.56 5.66 7.04
CA GLU A 348 27.10 5.25 8.34
C GLU A 348 26.99 3.74 8.58
N VAL A 349 25.90 3.11 8.15
CA VAL A 349 25.71 1.65 8.27
C VAL A 349 26.27 0.85 7.09
N GLY A 350 26.89 1.52 6.10
CA GLY A 350 27.57 0.88 4.97
C GLY A 350 26.65 0.35 3.86
N TYR A 351 25.39 0.74 3.83
CA TYR A 351 24.45 0.36 2.75
C TYR A 351 24.71 1.15 1.48
N LEU A 352 25.07 2.42 1.61
CA LEU A 352 25.41 3.31 0.51
C LEU A 352 26.92 3.53 0.47
N LYS A 353 27.58 3.06 -0.57
CA LYS A 353 29.03 3.22 -0.75
C LYS A 353 29.36 4.58 -1.38
N ASN A 354 30.56 5.09 -1.07
CA ASN A 354 31.06 6.30 -1.72
C ASN A 354 31.29 6.00 -3.22
N GLY A 355 30.56 6.71 -4.08
CA GLY A 355 30.69 6.56 -5.53
C GLY A 355 29.46 6.06 -6.27
N ASN A 356 28.37 5.80 -5.57
CA ASN A 356 27.05 5.52 -6.18
C ASN A 356 26.17 6.76 -6.14
#